data_f26847417f177652ad52e7d5f942ecb9
#
_entry.id   f26847417f177652ad52e7d5f942ecb9
#
_cell.length_a   1.000
_cell.length_b   1.000
_cell.length_c   1.000
_cell.angle_alpha   90.00
_cell.angle_beta   90.00
_cell.angle_gamma   90.00
#
_symmetry.space_group_name_H-M   'P 1'
#
loop_
_entity.id
_entity.type
_entity.pdbx_description
1 polymer ?
#
loop_
_entity_poly.entity_id
_entity_poly.type
_entity_poly.pdbx_seq_one_letter_code
_entity_poly.pdbx_strand_id
1 'polypeptide(L)'
;MNDKLSPEEWFERFPELKDSLETSRKHEEIRRTIFPIIDQDSDLWFMLSSFLMASAAIDRIVTFAQEMGMHELKANHARYFVQPHGYVSCAVDVDLATAALIGYPRTSDSRPKLSFQTAEVETCDRLKLILNSEAFVNIPSKIASSGCDGASYLIEANLEGVYYWKCHWVPKDQTFWEIQCIFNELIAKCGLYS
;
A
#
# COMPACT_ATOMS: atom_id res chain seq x y z
N MET A 1 -23.06 -9.48 -31.56
CA MET A 1 -23.79 -9.08 -30.37
C MET A 1 -23.01 -9.64 -29.20
N ASN A 2 -22.33 -8.80 -28.44
CA ASN A 2 -21.65 -9.27 -27.22
C ASN A 2 -22.70 -9.20 -26.09
N ASP A 3 -23.27 -10.33 -25.76
CA ASP A 3 -24.12 -10.49 -24.58
C ASP A 3 -23.24 -10.34 -23.34
N LYS A 4 -23.11 -9.09 -22.88
CA LYS A 4 -22.50 -8.84 -21.57
C LYS A 4 -23.54 -9.25 -20.53
N LEU A 5 -23.27 -10.29 -19.79
CA LEU A 5 -24.05 -10.69 -18.63
C LEU A 5 -24.17 -9.51 -17.65
N SER A 6 -25.35 -9.32 -17.08
CA SER A 6 -25.56 -8.37 -15.99
C SER A 6 -24.77 -8.83 -14.73
N PRO A 7 -24.50 -7.95 -13.76
CA PRO A 7 -23.88 -8.34 -12.50
C PRO A 7 -24.66 -9.45 -11.77
N GLU A 8 -26.00 -9.42 -11.83
CA GLU A 8 -26.87 -10.43 -11.23
C GLU A 8 -26.70 -11.77 -11.89
N GLU A 9 -26.67 -11.85 -13.23
CA GLU A 9 -26.43 -13.07 -13.99
C GLU A 9 -25.03 -13.66 -13.73
N TRP A 10 -24.03 -12.79 -13.47
CA TRP A 10 -22.71 -13.21 -13.05
C TRP A 10 -22.72 -13.87 -11.68
N PHE A 11 -23.45 -13.31 -10.70
CA PHE A 11 -23.56 -13.86 -9.34
C PHE A 11 -24.38 -15.14 -9.27
N GLU A 12 -25.38 -15.31 -10.13
CA GLU A 12 -26.10 -16.58 -10.26
C GLU A 12 -25.21 -17.69 -10.83
N ARG A 13 -24.33 -17.32 -11.74
CA ARG A 13 -23.43 -18.28 -12.41
C ARG A 13 -22.21 -18.65 -11.57
N PHE A 14 -21.76 -17.74 -10.70
CA PHE A 14 -20.58 -17.86 -9.85
C PHE A 14 -20.90 -17.38 -8.44
N PRO A 15 -21.61 -18.19 -7.63
CA PRO A 15 -22.03 -17.78 -6.29
C PRO A 15 -20.86 -17.47 -5.35
N GLU A 16 -19.69 -18.07 -5.55
CA GLU A 16 -18.47 -17.79 -4.81
C GLU A 16 -17.97 -16.34 -4.97
N LEU A 17 -18.36 -15.67 -6.05
CA LEU A 17 -18.03 -14.25 -6.25
C LEU A 17 -18.83 -13.34 -5.32
N LYS A 18 -19.99 -13.78 -4.84
CA LYS A 18 -20.83 -13.01 -3.92
C LYS A 18 -20.16 -12.87 -2.56
N ASP A 19 -19.61 -13.94 -2.02
CA ASP A 19 -18.89 -13.94 -0.75
C ASP A 19 -17.60 -13.13 -0.85
N SER A 20 -16.91 -13.23 -1.99
CA SER A 20 -15.75 -12.41 -2.31
C SER A 20 -16.10 -10.93 -2.40
N LEU A 21 -17.25 -10.58 -2.96
CA LEU A 21 -17.71 -9.20 -3.07
C LEU A 21 -18.12 -8.62 -1.71
N GLU A 22 -18.76 -9.39 -0.84
CA GLU A 22 -19.09 -8.96 0.53
C GLU A 22 -17.83 -8.75 1.36
N THR A 23 -16.85 -9.62 1.22
CA THR A 23 -15.54 -9.46 1.85
C THR A 23 -14.83 -8.22 1.32
N SER A 24 -14.86 -7.99 0.01
CA SER A 24 -14.30 -6.80 -0.63
C SER A 24 -15.01 -5.51 -0.19
N ARG A 25 -16.33 -5.51 0.02
CA ARG A 25 -17.07 -4.35 0.55
C ARG A 25 -16.68 -4.01 1.99
N LYS A 26 -16.50 -5.03 2.85
CA LYS A 26 -16.00 -4.80 4.22
C LYS A 26 -14.58 -4.25 4.20
N HIS A 27 -13.71 -4.80 3.36
CA HIS A 27 -12.37 -4.27 3.17
C HIS A 27 -12.38 -2.85 2.63
N GLU A 28 -13.33 -2.49 1.79
CA GLU A 28 -13.47 -1.14 1.25
C GLU A 28 -13.86 -0.12 2.33
N GLU A 29 -14.76 -0.46 3.24
CA GLU A 29 -15.11 0.40 4.37
C GLU A 29 -13.88 0.64 5.27
N ILE A 30 -13.13 -0.41 5.57
CA ILE A 30 -11.88 -0.33 6.33
C ILE A 30 -10.83 0.47 5.56
N ARG A 31 -10.70 0.23 4.26
CA ARG A 31 -9.79 0.95 3.38
C ARG A 31 -10.07 2.45 3.37
N ARG A 32 -11.34 2.85 3.25
CA ARG A 32 -11.75 4.26 3.31
C ARG A 32 -11.39 4.93 4.63
N THR A 33 -11.38 4.17 5.70
CA THR A 33 -11.00 4.67 7.03
C THR A 33 -9.49 4.85 7.18
N ILE A 34 -8.69 3.92 6.61
CA ILE A 34 -7.23 3.93 6.71
C ILE A 34 -6.59 4.71 5.55
N PHE A 35 -7.20 4.64 4.35
CA PHE A 35 -6.70 5.18 3.09
C PHE A 35 -7.78 6.01 2.37
N PRO A 36 -8.20 7.15 2.91
CA PRO A 36 -9.43 7.85 2.47
C PRO A 36 -9.40 8.37 1.03
N ILE A 37 -8.25 8.49 0.39
CA ILE A 37 -8.09 9.15 -0.92
C ILE A 37 -7.81 8.16 -2.07
N ILE A 38 -7.60 6.88 -1.79
CA ILE A 38 -7.34 5.88 -2.85
C ILE A 38 -8.55 5.69 -3.80
N ASP A 39 -9.66 6.35 -3.56
CA ASP A 39 -11.00 5.92 -3.96
C ASP A 39 -11.66 6.66 -5.13
N GLN A 40 -11.10 7.71 -5.68
CA GLN A 40 -11.89 8.53 -6.62
C GLN A 40 -12.11 7.90 -8.02
N ASP A 41 -11.35 6.88 -8.40
CA ASP A 41 -11.46 6.23 -9.73
C ASP A 41 -11.81 4.74 -9.68
N SER A 42 -12.19 4.20 -8.52
CA SER A 42 -12.05 2.77 -8.27
C SER A 42 -13.27 1.90 -8.52
N ASP A 43 -14.49 2.42 -8.53
CA ASP A 43 -15.69 1.55 -8.53
C ASP A 43 -15.80 0.64 -9.76
N LEU A 44 -15.48 1.15 -10.94
CA LEU A 44 -15.51 0.36 -12.17
C LEU A 44 -14.28 -0.55 -12.30
N TRP A 45 -13.16 -0.08 -11.77
CA TRP A 45 -11.90 -0.79 -11.81
C TRP A 45 -11.81 -1.90 -10.78
N PHE A 46 -12.44 -1.72 -9.62
CA PHE A 46 -12.53 -2.72 -8.55
C PHE A 46 -13.31 -3.95 -8.99
N MET A 47 -14.40 -3.78 -9.71
CA MET A 47 -15.17 -4.89 -10.29
C MET A 47 -14.40 -5.65 -11.38
N LEU A 48 -13.57 -4.96 -12.16
CA LEU A 48 -12.77 -5.59 -13.21
C LEU A 48 -11.45 -6.15 -12.72
N SER A 49 -10.89 -5.61 -11.64
CA SER A 49 -9.58 -6.01 -11.10
C SER A 49 -9.64 -7.03 -9.98
N SER A 50 -10.83 -7.38 -9.48
CA SER A 50 -10.97 -8.56 -8.60
C SER A 50 -10.51 -9.85 -9.29
N PHE A 51 -10.45 -9.84 -10.61
CA PHE A 51 -9.83 -10.90 -11.42
C PHE A 51 -8.32 -10.75 -11.64
N LEU A 52 -7.72 -9.62 -11.29
CA LEU A 52 -6.30 -9.37 -11.55
C LEU A 52 -5.56 -9.09 -10.24
N MET A 53 -4.42 -9.72 -10.07
CA MET A 53 -3.58 -9.78 -8.86
C MET A 53 -3.29 -8.44 -8.13
N ALA A 54 -3.58 -7.30 -8.73
CA ALA A 54 -3.33 -5.98 -8.15
C ALA A 54 -4.35 -5.59 -7.06
N SER A 55 -5.60 -6.03 -7.14
CA SER A 55 -6.58 -5.77 -6.07
C SER A 55 -6.28 -6.62 -4.84
N ALA A 56 -5.89 -7.87 -5.04
CA ALA A 56 -5.46 -8.74 -3.96
C ALA A 56 -4.24 -8.19 -3.19
N ALA A 57 -3.38 -7.41 -3.83
CA ALA A 57 -2.26 -6.75 -3.16
C ALA A 57 -2.74 -5.65 -2.21
N ILE A 58 -3.67 -4.80 -2.67
CA ILE A 58 -4.25 -3.72 -1.84
C ILE A 58 -5.05 -4.30 -0.68
N ASP A 59 -5.90 -5.32 -0.91
CA ASP A 59 -6.68 -5.97 0.13
C ASP A 59 -5.81 -6.55 1.25
N ARG A 60 -4.66 -7.14 0.89
CA ARG A 60 -3.71 -7.67 1.88
C ARG A 60 -3.02 -6.56 2.67
N ILE A 61 -2.71 -5.44 2.03
CA ILE A 61 -2.16 -4.26 2.70
C ILE A 61 -3.20 -3.69 3.67
N VAL A 62 -4.47 -3.59 3.26
CA VAL A 62 -5.57 -3.13 4.13
C VAL A 62 -5.75 -4.05 5.33
N THR A 63 -5.76 -5.37 5.11
CA THR A 63 -5.85 -6.37 6.19
C THR A 63 -4.68 -6.23 7.15
N PHE A 64 -3.46 -6.15 6.64
CA PHE A 64 -2.26 -5.94 7.46
C PHE A 64 -2.33 -4.64 8.27
N ALA A 65 -2.71 -3.53 7.63
CA ALA A 65 -2.83 -2.23 8.29
C ALA A 65 -3.86 -2.27 9.44
N GLN A 66 -4.98 -2.97 9.23
CA GLN A 66 -6.00 -3.17 10.26
C GLN A 66 -5.47 -4.02 11.43
N GLU A 67 -4.81 -5.15 11.15
CA GLU A 67 -4.22 -6.03 12.17
C GLU A 67 -3.16 -5.30 12.99
N MET A 68 -2.42 -4.39 12.37
CA MET A 68 -1.41 -3.57 13.03
C MET A 68 -1.97 -2.32 13.75
N GLY A 69 -3.28 -2.09 13.67
CA GLY A 69 -3.90 -0.90 14.27
C GLY A 69 -3.44 0.41 13.62
N MET A 70 -3.08 0.37 12.34
CA MET A 70 -2.70 1.57 11.61
C MET A 70 -3.92 2.47 11.39
N HIS A 71 -3.67 3.77 11.37
CA HIS A 71 -4.67 4.81 11.13
C HIS A 71 -4.33 5.58 9.85
N GLU A 72 -5.21 6.52 9.51
CA GLU A 72 -4.97 7.47 8.43
C GLU A 72 -3.60 8.14 8.57
N LEU A 73 -2.92 8.31 7.43
CA LEU A 73 -1.58 8.88 7.41
C LEU A 73 -1.64 10.38 7.77
N LYS A 74 -0.97 10.75 8.85
CA LYS A 74 -0.91 12.14 9.32
C LYS A 74 -0.16 13.03 8.33
N ALA A 75 -0.38 14.35 8.43
CA ALA A 75 0.40 15.32 7.66
C ALA A 75 1.90 15.19 7.95
N ASN A 76 2.72 15.38 6.92
CA ASN A 76 4.18 15.23 6.95
C ASN A 76 4.66 13.82 7.34
N HIS A 77 3.86 12.80 7.03
CA HIS A 77 4.26 11.40 7.16
C HIS A 77 4.41 10.74 5.80
N ALA A 78 5.27 9.73 5.75
CA ALA A 78 5.34 8.79 4.64
C ALA A 78 5.32 7.37 5.17
N ARG A 79 4.67 6.46 4.43
CA ARG A 79 4.52 5.06 4.80
C ARG A 79 4.87 4.17 3.63
N TYR A 80 5.50 3.05 3.93
CA TYR A 80 5.91 2.08 2.92
C TYR A 80 5.56 0.68 3.35
N PHE A 81 4.96 -0.08 2.43
CA PHE A 81 4.61 -1.49 2.63
C PHE A 81 5.38 -2.35 1.65
N VAL A 82 5.88 -3.46 2.14
CA VAL A 82 6.55 -4.49 1.35
C VAL A 82 5.71 -5.75 1.34
N GLN A 83 5.33 -6.18 0.14
CA GLN A 83 4.49 -7.36 -0.05
C GLN A 83 5.12 -8.35 -1.04
N PRO A 84 6.05 -9.20 -0.59
CA PRO A 84 6.54 -10.30 -1.39
C PRO A 84 5.50 -11.43 -1.45
N HIS A 85 5.43 -12.13 -2.59
CA HIS A 85 4.71 -13.40 -2.74
C HIS A 85 3.31 -13.49 -2.09
N GLY A 86 2.58 -12.39 -2.12
CA GLY A 86 1.18 -12.42 -1.73
C GLY A 86 0.86 -12.17 -0.25
N TYR A 87 1.80 -11.70 0.54
CA TYR A 87 1.57 -11.25 1.91
C TYR A 87 2.38 -10.00 2.23
N VAL A 88 1.90 -9.15 3.13
CA VAL A 88 2.71 -8.02 3.62
C VAL A 88 3.74 -8.56 4.60
N SER A 89 5.02 -8.34 4.32
CA SER A 89 6.13 -8.76 5.19
C SER A 89 6.40 -7.76 6.29
N CYS A 90 6.32 -6.47 5.98
CA CYS A 90 6.49 -5.38 6.92
C CYS A 90 5.96 -4.07 6.36
N ALA A 91 5.80 -3.09 7.23
CA ALA A 91 5.63 -1.70 6.86
C ALA A 91 6.47 -0.79 7.76
N VAL A 92 6.72 0.40 7.28
CA VAL A 92 7.39 1.48 8.01
C VAL A 92 6.61 2.77 7.83
N ASP A 93 6.38 3.50 8.92
CA ASP A 93 5.81 4.84 8.95
C ASP A 93 6.89 5.80 9.48
N VAL A 94 7.15 6.88 8.78
CA VAL A 94 8.12 7.90 9.15
C VAL A 94 7.46 9.27 9.22
N ASP A 95 7.63 9.95 10.33
CA ASP A 95 7.33 11.37 10.48
C ASP A 95 8.49 12.18 9.89
N LEU A 96 8.24 12.83 8.77
CA LEU A 96 9.25 13.60 8.03
C LEU A 96 9.63 14.92 8.71
N ALA A 97 8.88 15.34 9.75
CA ALA A 97 9.18 16.55 10.51
C ALA A 97 10.05 16.27 11.73
N THR A 98 9.82 15.14 12.42
CA THR A 98 10.50 14.79 13.68
C THR A 98 11.48 13.64 13.52
N ALA A 99 11.52 13.01 12.35
CA ALA A 99 12.27 11.80 12.06
C ALA A 99 11.85 10.59 12.93
N ALA A 100 10.71 10.65 13.61
CA ALA A 100 10.19 9.50 14.34
C ALA A 100 9.80 8.38 13.37
N LEU A 101 10.13 7.15 13.73
CA LEU A 101 10.00 5.98 12.87
C LEU A 101 9.26 4.87 13.62
N ILE A 102 8.24 4.31 12.99
CA ILE A 102 7.49 3.16 13.49
C ILE A 102 7.62 2.02 12.50
N GLY A 103 8.19 0.91 12.95
CA GLY A 103 8.28 -0.33 12.19
C GLY A 103 7.18 -1.29 12.60
N TYR A 104 6.51 -1.87 11.59
CA TYR A 104 5.42 -2.83 11.73
C TYR A 104 5.86 -4.17 11.17
N PRO A 105 6.32 -5.11 12.02
CA PRO A 105 6.73 -6.43 11.58
C PRO A 105 5.49 -7.27 11.26
N ARG A 106 5.59 -8.16 10.29
CA ARG A 106 4.67 -9.29 10.23
C ARG A 106 5.04 -10.26 11.34
N THR A 107 4.06 -10.62 12.14
CA THR A 107 4.24 -11.64 13.18
C THR A 107 3.03 -12.57 13.17
N SER A 108 3.28 -13.84 13.49
CA SER A 108 2.22 -14.80 13.78
C SER A 108 1.62 -14.61 15.17
N ASP A 109 2.23 -13.74 15.97
CA ASP A 109 1.79 -13.46 17.33
C ASP A 109 0.54 -12.60 17.35
N SER A 110 -0.35 -12.86 18.28
CA SER A 110 -1.59 -12.12 18.47
C SER A 110 -1.39 -10.64 18.87
N ARG A 111 -0.15 -10.24 19.18
CA ARG A 111 0.25 -8.87 19.51
C ARG A 111 1.60 -8.56 18.87
N PRO A 112 1.60 -7.95 17.68
CA PRO A 112 2.84 -7.55 17.02
C PRO A 112 3.59 -6.53 17.88
N LYS A 113 4.88 -6.76 18.07
CA LYS A 113 5.75 -5.82 18.78
C LYS A 113 6.25 -4.77 17.79
N LEU A 114 5.64 -3.59 17.81
CA LEU A 114 6.09 -2.46 17.00
C LEU A 114 7.51 -2.05 17.38
N SER A 115 8.29 -1.66 16.39
CA SER A 115 9.63 -1.08 16.56
C SER A 115 9.53 0.44 16.52
N PHE A 116 10.01 1.12 17.55
CA PHE A 116 10.07 2.58 17.62
C PHE A 116 11.51 3.03 17.55
N GLN A 117 11.86 3.82 16.55
CA GLN A 117 13.21 4.30 16.27
C GLN A 117 13.18 5.79 15.89
N THR A 118 14.36 6.34 15.63
CA THR A 118 14.52 7.67 15.04
C THR A 118 15.38 7.52 13.79
N ALA A 119 14.91 8.04 12.67
CA ALA A 119 15.66 8.08 11.43
C ALA A 119 16.75 9.18 11.48
N GLU A 120 17.71 9.11 10.57
CA GLU A 120 18.64 10.23 10.37
C GLU A 120 17.88 11.39 9.71
N VAL A 121 18.13 12.62 10.18
CA VAL A 121 17.47 13.82 9.64
C VAL A 121 17.73 13.95 8.14
N GLU A 122 18.96 13.71 7.71
CA GLU A 122 19.36 13.74 6.29
C GLU A 122 18.60 12.73 5.43
N THR A 123 18.31 11.54 5.99
CA THR A 123 17.48 10.51 5.32
C THR A 123 16.04 11.01 5.12
N CYS A 124 15.47 11.64 6.15
CA CYS A 124 14.13 12.23 6.07
C CYS A 124 14.07 13.40 5.10
N ASP A 125 15.07 14.29 5.10
CA ASP A 125 15.16 15.43 4.19
C ASP A 125 15.28 14.96 2.74
N ARG A 126 16.11 13.94 2.48
CA ARG A 126 16.26 13.33 1.16
C ARG A 126 14.95 12.70 0.70
N LEU A 127 14.28 11.94 1.58
CA LEU A 127 12.98 11.33 1.28
C LEU A 127 11.94 12.41 0.96
N LYS A 128 11.84 13.44 1.78
CA LYS A 128 10.94 14.58 1.59
C LYS A 128 11.20 15.31 0.27
N LEU A 129 12.47 15.53 -0.09
CA LEU A 129 12.85 16.13 -1.37
C LEU A 129 12.35 15.32 -2.56
N ILE A 130 12.55 13.99 -2.53
CA ILE A 130 12.13 13.10 -3.63
C ILE A 130 10.60 13.04 -3.71
N LEU A 131 9.91 12.89 -2.58
CA LEU A 131 8.44 12.82 -2.53
C LEU A 131 7.76 14.10 -3.00
N ASN A 132 8.40 15.27 -2.87
CA ASN A 132 7.93 16.55 -3.40
C ASN A 132 8.36 16.82 -4.85
N SER A 133 9.13 15.94 -5.47
CA SER A 133 9.61 16.15 -6.82
C SER A 133 8.49 15.92 -7.86
N GLU A 134 8.56 16.65 -8.96
CA GLU A 134 7.69 16.45 -10.12
C GLU A 134 7.82 15.02 -10.66
N ALA A 135 8.99 14.43 -10.59
CA ALA A 135 9.24 13.06 -10.99
C ALA A 135 8.37 12.06 -10.18
N PHE A 136 8.28 12.22 -8.85
CA PHE A 136 7.42 11.37 -8.01
C PHE A 136 5.94 11.63 -8.27
N VAL A 137 5.53 12.89 -8.35
CA VAL A 137 4.12 13.26 -8.56
C VAL A 137 3.58 12.66 -9.86
N ASN A 138 4.39 12.66 -10.93
CA ASN A 138 4.04 12.16 -12.25
C ASN A 138 4.11 10.62 -12.37
N ILE A 139 4.67 9.89 -11.40
CA ILE A 139 4.60 8.43 -11.40
C ILE A 139 3.11 8.02 -11.34
N PRO A 140 2.63 7.12 -12.20
CA PRO A 140 1.27 6.61 -12.10
C PRO A 140 1.02 6.00 -10.71
N SER A 141 -0.14 6.26 -10.11
CA SER A 141 -0.48 5.71 -8.79
C SER A 141 -0.52 4.18 -8.79
N LYS A 142 -0.74 3.58 -9.97
CA LYS A 142 -0.82 2.14 -10.12
C LYS A 142 -0.17 1.70 -11.41
N ILE A 143 0.72 0.73 -11.32
CA ILE A 143 1.22 0.01 -12.50
C ILE A 143 0.85 -1.45 -12.32
N ALA A 144 -0.03 -1.93 -13.20
CA ALA A 144 -0.30 -3.35 -13.35
C ALA A 144 0.84 -3.96 -14.17
N SER A 145 1.64 -4.81 -13.55
CA SER A 145 2.52 -5.71 -14.27
C SER A 145 2.16 -7.14 -13.93
N SER A 146 2.17 -8.02 -14.90
CA SER A 146 1.97 -9.45 -14.72
C SER A 146 3.32 -10.12 -14.49
N GLY A 147 3.44 -10.87 -13.42
CA GLY A 147 4.64 -11.68 -13.14
C GLY A 147 4.36 -12.67 -12.02
N CYS A 148 5.00 -13.84 -12.09
CA CYS A 148 4.87 -14.85 -11.03
C CYS A 148 5.84 -14.62 -9.87
N ASP A 149 6.96 -13.94 -10.14
CA ASP A 149 8.03 -13.72 -9.18
C ASP A 149 8.26 -12.23 -8.98
N GLY A 150 8.14 -11.76 -7.74
CA GLY A 150 8.36 -10.35 -7.40
C GLY A 150 7.63 -9.92 -6.15
N ALA A 151 7.68 -8.63 -5.87
CA ALA A 151 6.99 -8.01 -4.75
C ALA A 151 6.17 -6.80 -5.19
N SER A 152 5.05 -6.58 -4.52
CA SER A 152 4.31 -5.32 -4.60
C SER A 152 4.81 -4.39 -3.52
N TYR A 153 4.85 -3.12 -3.84
CA TYR A 153 5.26 -2.06 -2.94
C TYR A 153 4.21 -0.97 -2.97
N LEU A 154 3.78 -0.54 -1.80
CA LEU A 154 2.93 0.63 -1.66
C LEU A 154 3.70 1.72 -0.93
N ILE A 155 3.77 2.89 -1.55
CA ILE A 155 4.23 4.13 -0.94
C ILE A 155 3.01 5.01 -0.71
N GLU A 156 2.85 5.51 0.50
CA GLU A 156 1.94 6.58 0.85
C GLU A 156 2.74 7.78 1.35
N ALA A 157 2.30 8.98 1.01
CA ALA A 157 2.86 10.21 1.57
C ALA A 157 1.75 11.24 1.74
N ASN A 158 1.73 11.90 2.89
CA ASN A 158 0.89 13.07 3.14
C ASN A 158 1.80 14.26 3.39
N LEU A 159 1.98 15.08 2.37
CA LEU A 159 2.90 16.21 2.38
C LEU A 159 2.07 17.50 2.45
N GLU A 160 2.16 18.22 3.58
CA GLU A 160 1.44 19.48 3.79
C GLU A 160 -0.08 19.39 3.51
N GLY A 161 -0.67 18.20 3.78
CA GLY A 161 -2.09 17.96 3.55
C GLY A 161 -2.43 17.46 2.14
N VAL A 162 -1.44 17.31 1.26
CA VAL A 162 -1.62 16.64 -0.04
C VAL A 162 -1.22 15.19 0.09
N TYR A 163 -2.17 14.31 -0.19
CA TYR A 163 -1.97 12.87 -0.07
C TYR A 163 -1.61 12.25 -1.41
N TYR A 164 -0.57 11.45 -1.41
CA TYR A 164 -0.09 10.67 -2.55
C TYR A 164 -0.03 9.19 -2.18
N TRP A 165 -0.29 8.33 -3.17
CA TRP A 165 -0.05 6.91 -3.06
C TRP A 165 0.42 6.34 -4.40
N LYS A 166 1.33 5.36 -4.35
CA LYS A 166 1.86 4.66 -5.51
C LYS A 166 1.97 3.18 -5.16
N CYS A 167 1.27 2.32 -5.91
CA CYS A 167 1.33 0.87 -5.73
C CYS A 167 1.88 0.20 -6.97
N HIS A 168 3.05 -0.37 -6.88
CA HIS A 168 3.76 -0.93 -8.02
C HIS A 168 4.24 -2.36 -7.73
N TRP A 169 4.08 -3.22 -8.72
CA TRP A 169 4.72 -4.53 -8.77
C TRP A 169 6.08 -4.41 -9.46
N VAL A 170 7.16 -4.80 -8.76
CA VAL A 170 8.54 -4.75 -9.28
C VAL A 170 8.79 -3.43 -10.05
N PRO A 171 8.83 -2.29 -9.35
CA PRO A 171 8.92 -0.98 -9.99
C PRO A 171 10.20 -0.87 -10.81
N LYS A 172 10.05 -0.29 -12.02
CA LYS A 172 11.19 -0.02 -12.94
C LYS A 172 11.54 1.47 -12.98
N ASP A 173 10.72 2.31 -12.35
CA ASP A 173 10.95 3.75 -12.31
C ASP A 173 12.11 4.08 -11.36
N GLN A 174 13.03 4.93 -11.82
CA GLN A 174 14.23 5.30 -11.07
C GLN A 174 13.90 6.02 -9.77
N THR A 175 12.92 6.93 -9.80
CA THR A 175 12.49 7.69 -8.61
C THR A 175 11.84 6.77 -7.58
N PHE A 176 11.00 5.83 -8.04
CA PHE A 176 10.41 4.83 -7.15
C PHE A 176 11.50 3.96 -6.51
N TRP A 177 12.50 3.56 -7.29
CA TRP A 177 13.62 2.76 -6.80
C TRP A 177 14.45 3.51 -5.75
N GLU A 178 14.72 4.80 -5.95
CA GLU A 178 15.43 5.63 -4.96
C GLU A 178 14.67 5.73 -3.65
N ILE A 179 13.35 5.93 -3.70
CA ILE A 179 12.49 5.94 -2.50
C ILE A 179 12.54 4.57 -1.81
N GLN A 180 12.47 3.50 -2.59
CA GLN A 180 12.55 2.13 -2.09
C GLN A 180 13.88 1.87 -1.36
N CYS A 181 15.01 2.34 -1.88
CA CYS A 181 16.29 2.22 -1.22
C CYS A 181 16.29 2.91 0.15
N ILE A 182 15.75 4.14 0.23
CA ILE A 182 15.62 4.88 1.50
C ILE A 182 14.76 4.11 2.50
N PHE A 183 13.58 3.63 2.07
CA PHE A 183 12.71 2.87 2.96
C PHE A 183 13.33 1.54 3.40
N ASN A 184 14.13 0.90 2.56
CA ASN A 184 14.87 -0.30 2.94
C ASN A 184 15.90 -0.02 4.05
N GLU A 185 16.55 1.13 4.02
CA GLU A 185 17.43 1.58 5.12
C GLU A 185 16.62 1.77 6.42
N LEU A 186 15.43 2.39 6.34
CA LEU A 186 14.54 2.59 7.48
C LEU A 186 13.99 1.27 8.04
N ILE A 187 13.65 0.32 7.18
CA ILE A 187 13.22 -1.04 7.55
C ILE A 187 14.34 -1.75 8.29
N ALA A 188 15.57 -1.68 7.77
CA ALA A 188 16.75 -2.26 8.43
C ALA A 188 17.00 -1.64 9.81
N LYS A 189 16.85 -0.32 9.95
CA LYS A 189 16.96 0.41 11.21
C LYS A 189 15.90 -0.04 12.23
N CYS A 190 14.72 -0.42 11.80
CA CYS A 190 13.69 -1.01 12.64
C CYS A 190 13.94 -2.48 12.99
N GLY A 191 14.96 -3.12 12.42
CA GLY A 191 15.24 -4.54 12.62
C GLY A 191 14.18 -5.46 11.99
N LEU A 192 13.54 -5.03 10.90
CA LEU A 192 12.44 -5.76 10.26
C LEU A 192 12.90 -6.74 9.16
N TYR A 193 14.15 -6.69 8.76
CA TYR A 193 14.77 -7.75 7.97
C TYR A 193 15.33 -8.83 8.91
N SER A 194 14.83 -10.02 8.79
CA SER A 194 15.42 -11.23 9.34
C SER A 194 15.87 -12.15 8.21
#